data_88cf8c3d6fbe2a5b61816a0d1f380329
#
_entry.id   88cf8c3d6fbe2a5b61816a0d1f380329
#
_cell.length_a   1.000
_cell.length_b   1.000
_cell.length_c   1.000
_cell.angle_alpha   90.00
_cell.angle_beta   90.00
_cell.angle_gamma   90.00
#
_symmetry.space_group_name_H-M   'P 1'
#
loop_
_entity.id
_entity.type
_entity.pdbx_description
1 polymer ?
#
loop_
_entity_poly.entity_id
_entity_poly.type
_entity_poly.pdbx_seq_one_letter_code
_entity_poly.pdbx_strand_id
1 'polypeptide(L)'
;LLRQDRELKRAKIISETAKIPWLDLQRFFAAGKVMQVTPELDLVDVAFALQEDDIEQVKIWTEALQVSPVTDDQARNWVTSNALLWAVVVKPWVLVQTIGNGS
;
A
#
# COMPACT_ATOMS: atom_id res chain seq x y z
N LEU A 1 21.07 -15.38 -9.86
CA LEU A 1 21.30 -13.94 -10.00
C LEU A 1 20.02 -13.15 -9.98
N LEU A 2 19.12 -13.43 -10.93
CA LEU A 2 17.84 -12.72 -10.94
C LEU A 2 17.03 -13.00 -9.69
N ARG A 3 17.09 -14.23 -9.20
CA ARG A 3 16.37 -14.60 -8.00
C ARG A 3 16.91 -13.85 -6.78
N GLN A 4 18.23 -13.78 -6.66
CA GLN A 4 18.84 -13.04 -5.57
C GLN A 4 18.46 -11.57 -5.61
N ASP A 5 18.45 -10.99 -6.82
CA ASP A 5 18.10 -9.61 -6.99
C ASP A 5 16.66 -9.34 -6.55
N ARG A 6 15.75 -10.23 -6.92
CA ARG A 6 14.35 -10.11 -6.50
C ARG A 6 14.21 -10.24 -4.98
N GLU A 7 14.92 -11.18 -4.40
CA GLU A 7 14.87 -11.38 -2.95
C GLU A 7 15.38 -10.15 -2.21
N LEU A 8 16.45 -9.53 -2.71
CA LEU A 8 16.98 -8.33 -2.10
C LEU A 8 16.01 -7.16 -2.22
N LYS A 9 15.36 -7.03 -3.36
CA LYS A 9 14.37 -5.97 -3.56
C LYS A 9 13.17 -6.15 -2.65
N ARG A 10 12.69 -7.38 -2.51
CA ARG A 10 11.57 -7.66 -1.61
C ARG A 10 11.96 -7.40 -0.17
N ALA A 11 13.17 -7.81 0.23
CA ALA A 11 13.64 -7.57 1.58
C ALA A 11 13.71 -6.09 1.90
N LYS A 12 14.12 -5.28 0.94
CA LYS A 12 14.16 -3.84 1.11
C LYS A 12 12.75 -3.27 1.31
N ILE A 13 11.79 -3.74 0.50
CA ILE A 13 10.41 -3.30 0.64
C ILE A 13 9.87 -3.68 2.02
N ILE A 14 10.14 -4.90 2.46
CA ILE A 14 9.72 -5.35 3.77
C ILE A 14 10.29 -4.45 4.86
N SER A 15 11.56 -4.11 4.75
CA SER A 15 12.22 -3.28 5.76
C SER A 15 11.66 -1.85 5.78
N GLU A 16 11.11 -1.39 4.66
CA GLU A 16 10.53 -0.05 4.55
C GLU A 16 9.04 -0.03 4.87
N THR A 17 8.43 -1.19 5.02
CA THR A 17 7.01 -1.31 5.36
C THR A 17 6.86 -1.16 6.87
N ALA A 18 5.99 -0.27 7.30
CA ALA A 18 5.84 0.02 8.72
C ALA A 18 4.39 0.33 9.06
N LYS A 19 4.08 0.26 10.35
CA LYS A 19 2.78 0.69 10.83
C LYS A 19 2.85 2.20 11.04
N ILE A 20 2.00 2.93 10.34
CA ILE A 20 2.01 4.40 10.36
C ILE A 20 0.62 4.91 10.67
N PRO A 21 0.47 5.86 11.60
CA PRO A 21 -0.85 6.46 11.86
C PRO A 21 -1.37 7.18 10.63
N TRP A 22 -2.66 7.03 10.37
CA TRP A 22 -3.28 7.69 9.21
C TRP A 22 -3.02 9.20 9.21
N LEU A 23 -3.01 9.82 10.39
CA LEU A 23 -2.78 11.26 10.48
C LEU A 23 -1.46 11.70 9.84
N ASP A 24 -0.44 10.84 9.88
CA ASP A 24 0.84 11.15 9.26
C ASP A 24 0.81 11.00 7.75
N LEU A 25 -0.24 10.39 7.21
CA LEU A 25 -0.36 10.13 5.78
C LEU A 25 -1.35 11.08 5.10
N GLN A 26 -2.04 11.92 5.85
CA GLN A 26 -3.08 12.78 5.29
C GLN A 26 -2.60 13.70 4.18
N ARG A 27 -1.40 14.22 4.28
CA ARG A 27 -0.89 15.11 3.23
C ARG A 27 -0.72 14.37 1.91
N PHE A 28 -0.36 13.10 1.96
CA PHE A 28 -0.24 12.29 0.75
C PHE A 28 -1.61 11.98 0.17
N PHE A 29 -2.58 11.75 1.04
CA PHE A 29 -3.95 11.57 0.61
C PHE A 29 -4.49 12.84 -0.07
N ALA A 30 -4.22 13.98 0.51
CA ALA A 30 -4.64 15.26 -0.08
C ALA A 30 -4.02 15.47 -1.45
N ALA A 31 -2.83 14.95 -1.67
CA ALA A 31 -2.15 15.05 -2.96
C ALA A 31 -2.62 13.96 -3.94
N GLY A 32 -3.54 13.10 -3.55
CA GLY A 32 -4.05 12.04 -4.41
C GLY A 32 -3.08 10.90 -4.62
N LYS A 33 -2.17 10.66 -3.68
CA LYS A 33 -1.10 9.70 -3.86
C LYS A 33 -1.18 8.46 -2.98
N VAL A 34 -2.28 8.28 -2.25
CA VAL A 34 -2.42 7.12 -1.40
C VAL A 34 -3.36 6.10 -2.04
N MET A 35 -2.87 4.87 -2.15
CA MET A 35 -3.64 3.75 -2.69
C MET A 35 -3.86 2.74 -1.58
N GLN A 36 -5.07 2.22 -1.47
CA GLN A 36 -5.34 1.18 -0.49
C GLN A 36 -5.23 -0.19 -1.16
N VAL A 37 -4.80 -1.16 -0.38
CA VAL A 37 -4.67 -2.55 -0.82
C VAL A 37 -5.57 -3.39 0.08
N THR A 38 -6.42 -4.22 -0.52
CA THR A 38 -7.34 -5.04 0.26
C THR A 38 -6.58 -6.13 1.02
N PRO A 39 -7.16 -6.61 2.14
CA PRO A 39 -6.47 -7.62 2.97
C PRO A 39 -6.17 -8.94 2.26
N GLU A 40 -6.84 -9.20 1.14
CA GLU A 40 -6.62 -10.42 0.38
C GLU A 40 -5.24 -10.48 -0.26
N LEU A 41 -4.61 -9.32 -0.48
CA LEU A 41 -3.31 -9.25 -1.12
C LEU A 41 -2.22 -8.99 -0.09
N ASP A 42 -1.02 -9.41 -0.44
CA ASP A 42 0.16 -9.08 0.35
C ASP A 42 0.64 -7.69 -0.10
N LEU A 43 0.71 -6.75 0.83
CA LEU A 43 1.15 -5.38 0.53
C LEU A 43 2.53 -5.36 -0.13
N VAL A 44 3.43 -6.23 0.30
CA VAL A 44 4.78 -6.31 -0.26
C VAL A 44 4.74 -6.75 -1.72
N ASP A 45 3.85 -7.69 -2.05
CA ASP A 45 3.69 -8.14 -3.45
C ASP A 45 3.23 -6.99 -4.34
N VAL A 46 2.30 -6.19 -3.86
CA VAL A 46 1.79 -5.05 -4.62
C VAL A 46 2.89 -4.00 -4.79
N ALA A 47 3.61 -3.72 -3.72
CA ALA A 47 4.72 -2.76 -3.77
C ALA A 47 5.80 -3.23 -4.75
N PHE A 48 6.12 -4.51 -4.72
CA PHE A 48 7.12 -5.07 -5.62
C PHE A 48 6.69 -4.96 -7.08
N ALA A 49 5.43 -5.29 -7.38
CA ALA A 49 4.91 -5.19 -8.74
C ALA A 49 4.97 -3.75 -9.26
N LEU A 50 4.62 -2.78 -8.41
CA LEU A 50 4.70 -1.38 -8.79
C LEU A 50 6.14 -0.94 -9.03
N GLN A 51 7.06 -1.38 -8.17
CA GLN A 51 8.45 -1.03 -8.30
C GLN A 51 9.08 -1.60 -9.59
N GLU A 52 8.63 -2.77 -9.99
CA GLU A 52 9.14 -3.44 -11.19
C GLU A 52 8.34 -3.10 -12.46
N ASP A 53 7.40 -2.17 -12.35
CA ASP A 53 6.54 -1.76 -13.47
C ASP A 53 5.79 -2.94 -14.09
N ASP A 54 5.31 -3.84 -13.26
CA ASP A 54 4.51 -4.97 -13.73
C ASP A 54 3.08 -4.48 -14.00
N ILE A 55 2.93 -3.81 -15.10
CA ILE A 55 1.69 -3.13 -15.48
C ILE A 55 0.52 -4.09 -15.58
N GLU A 56 0.75 -5.27 -16.15
CA GLU A 56 -0.33 -6.24 -16.31
C GLU A 56 -0.89 -6.70 -14.97
N GLN A 57 -0.01 -7.01 -14.03
CA GLN A 57 -0.46 -7.47 -12.72
C GLN A 57 -1.17 -6.35 -11.96
N VAL A 58 -0.63 -5.15 -12.00
CA VAL A 58 -1.25 -4.01 -11.34
C VAL A 58 -2.63 -3.73 -11.94
N LYS A 59 -2.74 -3.85 -13.25
CA LYS A 59 -4.02 -3.64 -13.93
C LYS A 59 -5.07 -4.64 -13.46
N ILE A 60 -4.69 -5.91 -13.30
CA ILE A 60 -5.59 -6.93 -12.81
C ILE A 60 -6.12 -6.57 -11.42
N TRP A 61 -5.23 -6.16 -10.53
CA TRP A 61 -5.62 -5.78 -9.17
C TRP A 61 -6.50 -4.55 -9.15
N THR A 62 -6.20 -3.54 -9.98
CA THR A 62 -6.99 -2.31 -10.00
C THR A 62 -8.38 -2.56 -10.59
N GLU A 63 -8.47 -3.39 -11.60
CA GLU A 63 -9.77 -3.73 -12.19
C GLU A 63 -10.62 -4.54 -11.22
N ALA A 64 -10.00 -5.33 -10.38
CA ALA A 64 -10.70 -6.11 -9.35
C ALA A 64 -10.98 -5.28 -8.09
N LEU A 65 -10.57 -4.01 -8.09
CA LEU A 65 -10.71 -3.11 -6.94
C LEU A 65 -9.96 -3.59 -5.71
N GLN A 66 -8.93 -4.40 -5.92
CA GLN A 66 -8.08 -4.86 -4.83
C GLN A 66 -6.99 -3.85 -4.52
N VAL A 67 -6.66 -2.99 -5.48
CA VAL A 67 -5.78 -1.84 -5.30
C VAL A 67 -6.53 -0.65 -5.87
N SER A 68 -6.78 0.36 -5.05
CA SER A 68 -7.58 1.51 -5.50
C SER A 68 -7.26 2.74 -4.66
N PRO A 69 -7.59 3.94 -5.17
CA PRO A 69 -7.38 5.13 -4.36
C PRO A 69 -8.20 5.07 -3.08
N VAL A 70 -7.66 5.65 -2.02
CA VAL A 70 -8.39 5.76 -0.76
C VAL A 70 -9.57 6.70 -0.97
N THR A 71 -10.74 6.27 -0.52
CA THR A 71 -11.96 7.08 -0.64
C THR A 71 -12.05 8.08 0.52
N ASP A 72 -12.87 9.12 0.33
CA ASP A 72 -13.11 10.09 1.38
C ASP A 72 -13.74 9.43 2.61
N ASP A 73 -14.61 8.45 2.40
CA ASP A 73 -15.24 7.73 3.52
C ASP A 73 -14.22 6.94 4.31
N GLN A 74 -13.31 6.26 3.63
CA GLN A 74 -12.25 5.53 4.31
C GLN A 74 -11.36 6.48 5.11
N ALA A 75 -10.98 7.59 4.49
CA ALA A 75 -10.13 8.59 5.15
C ALA A 75 -10.81 9.13 6.40
N ARG A 76 -12.10 9.41 6.30
CA ARG A 76 -12.88 9.93 7.41
C ARG A 76 -12.96 8.91 8.57
N ASN A 77 -13.20 7.66 8.22
CA ASN A 77 -13.24 6.59 9.22
C ASN A 77 -11.91 6.42 9.91
N TRP A 78 -10.83 6.53 9.17
CA TRP A 78 -9.50 6.36 9.74
C TRP A 78 -9.11 7.52 10.65
N VAL A 79 -9.58 8.74 10.35
CA VAL A 79 -9.38 9.87 11.25
C VAL A 79 -10.15 9.63 12.55
N THR A 80 -11.43 9.24 12.42
CA THR A 80 -12.29 9.03 13.57
C THR A 80 -11.78 7.93 14.50
N SER A 81 -11.27 6.84 13.90
CA SER A 81 -10.78 5.71 14.68
C SER A 81 -9.32 5.83 15.08
N ASN A 82 -8.64 6.91 14.66
CA ASN A 82 -7.22 7.09 14.90
C ASN A 82 -6.46 5.87 14.41
N ALA A 83 -6.72 5.50 13.17
CA ALA A 83 -6.25 4.23 12.62
C ALA A 83 -4.73 4.18 12.46
N LEU A 84 -4.20 3.00 12.69
CA LEU A 84 -2.82 2.65 12.41
C LEU A 84 -2.85 1.71 11.21
N LEU A 85 -2.07 1.97 10.20
CA LEU A 85 -2.09 1.20 8.96
C LEU A 85 -0.70 0.71 8.59
N TRP A 86 -0.64 -0.43 7.92
CA TRP A 86 0.59 -0.80 7.24
C TRP A 86 0.78 0.15 6.07
N ALA A 87 1.97 0.66 5.89
CA ALA A 87 2.26 1.59 4.80
C ALA A 87 3.66 1.38 4.26
N VAL A 88 3.80 1.58 2.96
CA VAL A 88 5.09 1.54 2.29
C VAL A 88 5.06 2.53 1.13
N VAL A 89 6.19 3.21 0.90
CA VAL A 89 6.29 4.18 -0.17
C VAL A 89 6.90 3.52 -1.41
N VAL A 90 6.19 3.64 -2.52
CA VAL A 90 6.70 3.25 -3.84
C VAL A 90 6.47 4.47 -4.72
N LYS A 91 7.44 5.36 -4.78
CA LYS A 91 7.27 6.66 -5.42
C LYS A 91 6.63 6.59 -6.78
N PRO A 92 5.64 7.42 -7.06
CA PRO A 92 5.14 8.53 -6.23
C PRO A 92 4.03 8.12 -5.27
N TRP A 93 3.76 6.82 -5.15
CA TRP A 93 2.61 6.31 -4.40
C TRP A 93 2.96 5.93 -2.98
N VAL A 94 1.96 6.04 -2.11
CA VAL A 94 2.01 5.47 -0.78
C VAL A 94 0.94 4.39 -0.73
N LEU A 95 1.35 3.15 -0.49
CA LEU A 95 0.42 2.03 -0.39
C LEU A 95 0.06 1.81 1.07
N VAL A 96 -1.23 1.64 1.35
CA VAL A 96 -1.70 1.39 2.71
C VAL A 96 -2.58 0.14 2.75
N GLN A 97 -2.56 -0.53 3.88
CA GLN A 97 -3.39 -1.70 4.10
C GLN A 97 -3.80 -1.74 5.55
N THR A 98 -5.05 -2.09 5.80
CA THR A 98 -5.53 -2.21 7.17
C THR A 98 -4.78 -3.33 7.88
N ILE A 99 -4.55 -3.14 9.18
CA ILE A 99 -3.91 -4.16 9.98
C ILE A 99 -4.95 -5.21 10.29
N GLY A 100 -4.64 -6.42 9.91
CA GLY A 100 -5.59 -7.50 9.96
C GLY A 100 -5.98 -7.88 11.35
N ASN A 101 -7.00 -8.66 11.45
CA ASN A 101 -7.54 -9.17 12.60
C ASN A 101 -8.02 -8.25 13.58
N GLY A 102 -7.65 -7.18 13.58
CA GLY A 102 -8.09 -6.29 14.54
C GLY A 102 -9.31 -5.67 14.24
N SER A 103 -9.63 -5.87 13.18
CA SER A 103 -10.78 -5.18 12.72
C SER A 103 -12.05 -5.81 13.11
#